data_800c3cccab82351e2862c69f4d21489c
#
_entry.id   800c3cccab82351e2862c69f4d21489c
#
_cell.length_a   1.000
_cell.length_b   1.000
_cell.length_c   1.000
_cell.angle_alpha   90.00
_cell.angle_beta   90.00
_cell.angle_gamma   90.00
#
_symmetry.space_group_name_H-M   'P 1'
#
loop_
_entity.id
_entity.type
_entity.pdbx_description
1 polymer ?
#
loop_
_entity_poly.entity_id
_entity_poly.type
_entity_poly.pdbx_seq_one_letter_code
_entity_poly.pdbx_strand_id
1 'polypeptide(L)'
;MIFDLAFIWAGLIAFAVMTYVVLDGFDLGIGILYPFAKSETDRDLMMNSVAPVWDGNETWLVLGGGGLFAVFPLAYAIVMPALYMPITMMLLALVFRGVSFEYRWRAMRKGFWDLAFFGGSFVAALCQGIALGALVQGIEVDGRAYAGGWFDWLTPFSLLTGFAVVIGYALLGATWLVLKTEGALQVQMRGFAWWFGTLTLIFIGAVSIFTPLQDPIYFERWFNLPGSLWTMIVPLLMLILVWLFFRGLNDHKDLQPFLASLGFFVVSFIGIGISFYPMMVPPSLSIWQAAAPDESLGFTLVGALILLPIILAYTAYAYWVFRGKMDPAEGYH
;
A
#
# COMPACT_ATOMS: atom_id res chain seq x y z
N MET A 1 -14.44 7.93 29.91
CA MET A 1 -14.51 6.55 29.38
C MET A 1 -13.18 5.85 29.65
N ILE A 2 -13.20 4.51 29.85
CA ILE A 2 -11.99 3.72 30.14
C ILE A 2 -11.11 3.54 28.87
N PHE A 3 -11.70 3.73 27.69
CA PHE A 3 -11.03 3.56 26.39
C PHE A 3 -11.03 4.86 25.58
N ASP A 4 -9.89 5.18 24.99
CA ASP A 4 -9.75 6.29 24.02
C ASP A 4 -10.24 5.81 22.65
N LEU A 5 -11.50 6.13 22.33
CA LEU A 5 -12.15 5.69 21.09
C LEU A 5 -11.50 6.31 19.84
N ALA A 6 -11.04 7.56 19.94
CA ALA A 6 -10.36 8.22 18.82
C ALA A 6 -9.04 7.51 18.49
N PHE A 7 -8.25 7.15 19.49
CA PHE A 7 -7.02 6.42 19.31
C PHE A 7 -7.25 5.00 18.76
N ILE A 8 -8.27 4.28 19.26
CA ILE A 8 -8.64 2.96 18.74
C ILE A 8 -8.98 3.06 17.25
N TRP A 9 -9.79 4.04 16.87
CA TRP A 9 -10.17 4.24 15.47
C TRP A 9 -9.01 4.66 14.59
N ALA A 10 -8.09 5.50 15.08
CA ALA A 10 -6.86 5.81 14.34
C ALA A 10 -6.05 4.53 14.05
N GLY A 11 -5.93 3.63 15.02
CA GLY A 11 -5.32 2.31 14.84
C GLY A 11 -6.05 1.44 13.82
N LEU A 12 -7.38 1.40 13.85
CA LEU A 12 -8.18 0.61 12.90
C LEU A 12 -8.07 1.14 11.46
N ILE A 13 -8.09 2.47 11.27
CA ILE A 13 -7.88 3.07 9.94
C ILE A 13 -6.45 2.81 9.44
N ALA A 14 -5.45 2.98 10.31
CA ALA A 14 -4.06 2.66 9.96
C ALA A 14 -3.91 1.18 9.58
N PHE A 15 -4.55 0.27 10.30
CA PHE A 15 -4.58 -1.16 9.98
C PHE A 15 -5.25 -1.43 8.63
N ALA A 16 -6.38 -0.79 8.32
CA ALA A 16 -7.06 -0.95 7.04
C ALA A 16 -6.20 -0.47 5.87
N VAL A 17 -5.58 0.71 6.00
CA VAL A 17 -4.67 1.27 4.98
C VAL A 17 -3.43 0.37 4.80
N MET A 18 -2.82 -0.09 5.89
CA MET A 18 -1.68 -1.01 5.84
C MET A 18 -2.06 -2.32 5.15
N THR A 19 -3.22 -2.89 5.49
CA THR A 19 -3.71 -4.13 4.87
C THR A 19 -3.95 -3.93 3.37
N TYR A 20 -4.54 -2.81 2.97
CA TYR A 20 -4.68 -2.43 1.57
C TYR A 20 -3.31 -2.38 0.87
N VAL A 21 -2.34 -1.65 1.42
CA VAL A 21 -1.00 -1.48 0.85
C VAL A 21 -0.28 -2.81 0.66
N VAL A 22 -0.39 -3.75 1.61
CA VAL A 22 0.28 -5.05 1.48
C VAL A 22 -0.46 -6.04 0.60
N LEU A 23 -1.80 -6.05 0.60
CA LEU A 23 -2.59 -7.01 -0.18
C LEU A 23 -2.78 -6.53 -1.63
N ASP A 24 -3.26 -5.32 -1.86
CA ASP A 24 -3.43 -4.80 -3.22
C ASP A 24 -2.07 -4.38 -3.84
N GLY A 25 -1.04 -4.17 -3.00
CA GLY A 25 0.29 -3.81 -3.47
C GLY A 25 0.93 -4.86 -4.37
N PHE A 26 0.82 -6.16 -4.08
CA PHE A 26 1.35 -7.18 -5.00
C PHE A 26 0.46 -7.35 -6.23
N ASP A 27 -0.85 -7.11 -6.13
CA ASP A 27 -1.75 -7.15 -7.27
C ASP A 27 -1.41 -6.05 -8.28
N LEU A 28 -1.24 -4.80 -7.80
CA LEU A 28 -0.76 -3.67 -8.60
C LEU A 28 0.65 -3.93 -9.13
N GLY A 29 1.50 -4.56 -8.33
CA GLY A 29 2.84 -4.95 -8.70
C GLY A 29 2.88 -5.90 -9.90
N ILE A 30 1.96 -6.86 -9.97
CA ILE A 30 1.81 -7.74 -11.13
C ILE A 30 1.41 -6.94 -12.37
N GLY A 31 0.47 -5.99 -12.24
CA GLY A 31 0.11 -5.10 -13.34
C GLY A 31 1.29 -4.26 -13.84
N ILE A 32 2.13 -3.75 -12.93
CA ILE A 32 3.36 -3.01 -13.28
C ILE A 32 4.36 -3.91 -14.03
N LEU A 33 4.46 -5.18 -13.65
CA LEU A 33 5.36 -6.15 -14.30
C LEU A 33 4.81 -6.75 -15.59
N TYR A 34 3.53 -6.55 -15.87
CA TYR A 34 2.82 -7.20 -16.96
C TYR A 34 3.44 -7.01 -18.37
N PRO A 35 3.98 -5.83 -18.73
CA PRO A 35 4.64 -5.63 -20.03
C PRO A 35 5.92 -6.45 -20.22
N PHE A 36 6.51 -6.97 -19.14
CA PHE A 36 7.73 -7.75 -19.18
C PHE A 36 7.49 -9.25 -19.37
N ALA A 37 6.23 -9.69 -19.44
CA ALA A 37 5.87 -11.07 -19.79
C ALA A 37 6.32 -11.40 -21.21
N LYS A 38 6.98 -12.55 -21.40
CA LYS A 38 7.57 -12.95 -22.68
C LYS A 38 6.59 -13.62 -23.64
N SER A 39 5.51 -14.19 -23.11
CA SER A 39 4.49 -14.90 -23.88
C SER A 39 3.09 -14.52 -23.42
N GLU A 40 2.10 -14.88 -24.23
CA GLU A 40 0.68 -14.74 -23.84
C GLU A 40 0.34 -15.65 -22.65
N THR A 41 0.91 -16.87 -22.61
CA THR A 41 0.74 -17.78 -21.48
C THR A 41 1.30 -17.19 -20.19
N ASP A 42 2.46 -16.50 -20.24
CA ASP A 42 3.00 -15.84 -19.05
C ASP A 42 2.06 -14.73 -18.57
N ARG A 43 1.47 -13.93 -19.50
CA ARG A 43 0.48 -12.91 -19.15
C ARG A 43 -0.75 -13.50 -18.50
N ASP A 44 -1.26 -14.60 -19.05
CA ASP A 44 -2.41 -15.31 -18.50
C ASP A 44 -2.11 -15.83 -17.09
N LEU A 45 -0.94 -16.45 -16.86
CA LEU A 45 -0.51 -16.89 -15.54
C LEU A 45 -0.37 -15.73 -14.53
N MET A 46 0.23 -14.62 -14.93
CA MET A 46 0.38 -13.43 -14.10
C MET A 46 -0.98 -12.91 -13.65
N MET A 47 -1.92 -12.70 -14.57
CA MET A 47 -3.26 -12.20 -14.26
C MET A 47 -4.05 -13.19 -13.39
N ASN A 48 -4.04 -14.48 -13.75
CA ASN A 48 -4.75 -15.53 -13.02
C ASN A 48 -4.24 -15.70 -11.58
N SER A 49 -2.96 -15.38 -11.31
CA SER A 49 -2.39 -15.52 -9.97
C SER A 49 -3.05 -14.62 -8.92
N VAL A 50 -3.70 -13.56 -9.34
CA VAL A 50 -4.39 -12.59 -8.46
C VAL A 50 -5.90 -12.50 -8.73
N ALA A 51 -6.38 -13.01 -9.86
CA ALA A 51 -7.80 -12.96 -10.21
C ALA A 51 -8.77 -13.43 -9.10
N PRO A 52 -8.44 -14.44 -8.27
CA PRO A 52 -9.34 -14.87 -7.19
C PRO A 52 -9.39 -13.94 -5.97
N VAL A 53 -8.44 -12.99 -5.82
CA VAL A 53 -8.24 -12.25 -4.56
C VAL A 53 -8.26 -10.72 -4.72
N TRP A 54 -8.03 -10.18 -5.92
CA TRP A 54 -7.83 -8.75 -6.14
C TRP A 54 -8.99 -7.88 -5.67
N ASP A 55 -10.24 -8.27 -5.91
CA ASP A 55 -11.42 -7.51 -5.50
C ASP A 55 -11.54 -7.43 -3.97
N GLY A 56 -11.29 -8.57 -3.30
CA GLY A 56 -11.24 -8.62 -1.83
C GLY A 56 -10.09 -7.76 -1.25
N ASN A 57 -8.95 -7.69 -1.93
CA ASN A 57 -7.82 -6.86 -1.52
C ASN A 57 -8.15 -5.36 -1.67
N GLU A 58 -8.79 -4.96 -2.77
CA GLU A 58 -9.19 -3.57 -3.03
C GLU A 58 -10.26 -3.07 -2.04
N THR A 59 -11.07 -3.96 -1.46
CA THR A 59 -12.09 -3.62 -0.44
C THR A 59 -11.50 -2.92 0.79
N TRP A 60 -10.23 -3.18 1.14
CA TRP A 60 -9.57 -2.50 2.26
C TRP A 60 -9.37 -0.99 2.02
N LEU A 61 -9.23 -0.56 0.76
CA LEU A 61 -9.22 0.86 0.41
C LEU A 61 -10.55 1.54 0.75
N VAL A 62 -11.67 0.86 0.44
CA VAL A 62 -13.02 1.38 0.76
C VAL A 62 -13.21 1.48 2.27
N LEU A 63 -12.74 0.50 3.04
CA LEU A 63 -12.78 0.55 4.50
C LEU A 63 -11.93 1.70 5.05
N GLY A 64 -10.72 1.92 4.51
CA GLY A 64 -9.85 3.04 4.90
C GLY A 64 -10.48 4.40 4.61
N GLY A 65 -10.95 4.62 3.38
CA GLY A 65 -11.56 5.90 2.96
C GLY A 65 -12.93 6.15 3.58
N GLY A 66 -13.81 5.16 3.56
CA GLY A 66 -15.14 5.25 4.17
C GLY A 66 -15.08 5.35 5.71
N GLY A 67 -14.16 4.60 6.31
CA GLY A 67 -13.87 4.70 7.73
C GLY A 67 -13.35 6.09 8.11
N LEU A 68 -12.39 6.63 7.37
CA LEU A 68 -11.89 8.00 7.60
C LEU A 68 -13.04 9.02 7.55
N PHE A 69 -13.92 8.91 6.57
CA PHE A 69 -15.10 9.78 6.47
C PHE A 69 -16.02 9.66 7.69
N ALA A 70 -16.30 8.45 8.15
CA ALA A 70 -17.26 8.20 9.23
C ALA A 70 -16.71 8.61 10.61
N VAL A 71 -15.43 8.33 10.89
CA VAL A 71 -14.87 8.48 12.25
C VAL A 71 -13.92 9.68 12.41
N PHE A 72 -13.36 10.20 11.31
CA PHE A 72 -12.52 11.41 11.29
C PHE A 72 -12.98 12.42 10.23
N PRO A 73 -14.24 12.90 10.31
CA PRO A 73 -14.85 13.70 9.25
C PRO A 73 -14.10 15.00 8.96
N LEU A 74 -13.47 15.62 9.98
CA LEU A 74 -12.67 16.82 9.77
C LEU A 74 -11.37 16.52 9.00
N ALA A 75 -10.69 15.43 9.33
CA ALA A 75 -9.52 14.99 8.55
C ALA A 75 -9.91 14.68 7.09
N TYR A 76 -11.02 13.99 6.88
CA TYR A 76 -11.53 13.72 5.55
C TYR A 76 -11.82 15.01 4.76
N ALA A 77 -12.47 15.99 5.39
CA ALA A 77 -12.82 17.28 4.77
C ALA A 77 -11.58 18.13 4.40
N ILE A 78 -10.43 17.89 5.02
CA ILE A 78 -9.16 18.57 4.73
C ILE A 78 -8.32 17.77 3.71
N VAL A 79 -8.15 16.47 3.94
CA VAL A 79 -7.28 15.60 3.12
C VAL A 79 -7.84 15.41 1.71
N MET A 80 -9.16 15.23 1.57
CA MET A 80 -9.75 14.95 0.26
C MET A 80 -9.63 16.11 -0.72
N PRO A 81 -9.87 17.38 -0.36
CA PRO A 81 -9.59 18.51 -1.24
C PRO A 81 -8.10 18.69 -1.54
N ALA A 82 -7.22 18.53 -0.54
CA ALA A 82 -5.77 18.66 -0.72
C ALA A 82 -5.20 17.62 -1.70
N LEU A 83 -5.71 16.39 -1.67
CA LEU A 83 -5.28 15.27 -2.50
C LEU A 83 -6.29 14.90 -3.59
N TYR A 84 -7.18 15.84 -3.96
CA TYR A 84 -8.27 15.56 -4.90
C TYR A 84 -7.79 14.96 -6.21
N MET A 85 -6.76 15.55 -6.83
CA MET A 85 -6.25 15.08 -8.12
C MET A 85 -5.62 13.69 -8.04
N PRO A 86 -4.63 13.41 -7.17
CA PRO A 86 -4.04 12.07 -7.10
C PRO A 86 -5.07 11.01 -6.67
N ILE A 87 -6.00 11.30 -5.75
CA ILE A 87 -7.03 10.34 -5.35
C ILE A 87 -7.99 10.05 -6.51
N THR A 88 -8.45 11.07 -7.23
CA THR A 88 -9.34 10.86 -8.38
C THR A 88 -8.64 10.07 -9.49
N MET A 89 -7.39 10.40 -9.81
CA MET A 89 -6.60 9.66 -10.80
C MET A 89 -6.38 8.21 -10.37
N MET A 90 -6.09 7.98 -9.09
CA MET A 90 -5.96 6.63 -8.52
C MET A 90 -7.25 5.82 -8.71
N LEU A 91 -8.40 6.36 -8.33
CA LEU A 91 -9.69 5.66 -8.44
C LEU A 91 -10.04 5.35 -9.90
N LEU A 92 -9.85 6.30 -10.83
CA LEU A 92 -10.06 6.04 -12.26
C LEU A 92 -9.11 4.96 -12.78
N ALA A 93 -7.86 4.97 -12.36
CA ALA A 93 -6.88 3.96 -12.73
C ALA A 93 -7.27 2.56 -12.22
N LEU A 94 -7.76 2.46 -10.98
CA LEU A 94 -8.28 1.21 -10.40
C LEU A 94 -9.51 0.70 -11.18
N VAL A 95 -10.41 1.58 -11.63
CA VAL A 95 -11.54 1.18 -12.50
C VAL A 95 -11.04 0.55 -13.79
N PHE A 96 -10.08 1.17 -14.49
CA PHE A 96 -9.51 0.60 -15.73
C PHE A 96 -8.81 -0.74 -15.48
N ARG A 97 -8.07 -0.85 -14.38
CA ARG A 97 -7.43 -2.10 -13.95
C ARG A 97 -8.47 -3.18 -13.68
N GLY A 98 -9.50 -2.90 -12.85
CA GLY A 98 -10.53 -3.85 -12.49
C GLY A 98 -11.33 -4.35 -13.70
N VAL A 99 -11.72 -3.45 -14.59
CA VAL A 99 -12.43 -3.81 -15.83
C VAL A 99 -11.56 -4.71 -16.73
N SER A 100 -10.23 -4.56 -16.73
CA SER A 100 -9.34 -5.37 -17.56
C SER A 100 -9.36 -6.85 -17.21
N PHE A 101 -9.61 -7.22 -15.93
CA PHE A 101 -9.73 -8.64 -15.52
C PHE A 101 -10.87 -9.36 -16.25
N GLU A 102 -12.00 -8.71 -16.46
CA GLU A 102 -13.16 -9.32 -17.09
C GLU A 102 -13.11 -9.24 -18.62
N TYR A 103 -12.75 -8.07 -19.14
CA TYR A 103 -12.88 -7.80 -20.58
C TYR A 103 -11.73 -8.36 -21.41
N ARG A 104 -10.54 -8.52 -20.86
CA ARG A 104 -9.38 -9.09 -21.55
C ARG A 104 -9.67 -10.50 -22.09
N TRP A 105 -10.36 -11.34 -21.32
CA TRP A 105 -10.70 -12.72 -21.71
C TRP A 105 -11.71 -12.80 -22.85
N ARG A 106 -12.57 -11.79 -22.96
CA ARG A 106 -13.63 -11.71 -23.99
C ARG A 106 -13.21 -10.91 -25.23
N ALA A 107 -12.09 -10.19 -25.17
CA ALA A 107 -11.67 -9.28 -26.22
C ALA A 107 -10.97 -10.01 -27.37
N MET A 108 -11.34 -9.68 -28.61
CA MET A 108 -10.60 -10.13 -29.79
C MET A 108 -9.19 -9.51 -29.89
N ARG A 109 -9.00 -8.30 -29.35
CA ARG A 109 -7.71 -7.60 -29.27
C ARG A 109 -7.37 -7.35 -27.80
N LYS A 110 -6.54 -8.20 -27.22
CA LYS A 110 -6.15 -8.13 -25.82
C LYS A 110 -5.26 -6.92 -25.48
N GLY A 111 -4.50 -6.38 -26.46
CA GLY A 111 -3.48 -5.35 -26.20
C GLY A 111 -3.99 -4.07 -25.54
N PHE A 112 -5.25 -3.66 -25.80
CA PHE A 112 -5.84 -2.51 -25.10
C PHE A 112 -6.04 -2.80 -23.61
N TRP A 113 -6.51 -4.00 -23.28
CA TRP A 113 -6.74 -4.42 -21.90
C TRP A 113 -5.45 -4.72 -21.17
N ASP A 114 -4.43 -5.22 -21.89
CA ASP A 114 -3.06 -5.36 -21.35
C ASP A 114 -2.50 -3.99 -20.94
N LEU A 115 -2.70 -2.97 -21.78
CA LEU A 115 -2.30 -1.60 -21.48
C LEU A 115 -3.13 -0.99 -20.32
N ALA A 116 -4.44 -1.28 -20.27
CA ALA A 116 -5.32 -0.82 -19.19
C ALA A 116 -4.93 -1.45 -17.85
N PHE A 117 -4.55 -2.73 -17.83
CA PHE A 117 -4.07 -3.43 -16.63
C PHE A 117 -2.75 -2.84 -16.14
N PHE A 118 -1.77 -2.67 -17.03
CA PHE A 118 -0.49 -2.05 -16.71
C PHE A 118 -0.65 -0.59 -16.29
N GLY A 119 -1.27 0.23 -17.15
CA GLY A 119 -1.39 1.67 -16.93
C GLY A 119 -2.23 1.99 -15.69
N GLY A 120 -3.33 1.25 -15.49
CA GLY A 120 -4.15 1.38 -14.29
C GLY A 120 -3.36 1.06 -13.02
N SER A 121 -2.62 -0.04 -13.01
CA SER A 121 -1.80 -0.44 -11.85
C SER A 121 -0.66 0.55 -11.59
N PHE A 122 0.02 1.01 -12.64
CA PHE A 122 1.11 1.98 -12.52
C PHE A 122 0.63 3.33 -11.98
N VAL A 123 -0.45 3.88 -12.57
CA VAL A 123 -0.99 5.19 -12.15
C VAL A 123 -1.58 5.10 -10.76
N ALA A 124 -2.28 4.02 -10.40
CA ALA A 124 -2.80 3.83 -9.06
C ALA A 124 -1.67 3.81 -8.01
N ALA A 125 -0.62 3.01 -8.25
CA ALA A 125 0.54 2.94 -7.35
C ALA A 125 1.28 4.29 -7.23
N LEU A 126 1.49 4.98 -8.36
CA LEU A 126 2.13 6.30 -8.40
C LEU A 126 1.34 7.32 -7.57
N CYS A 127 0.02 7.38 -7.78
CA CYS A 127 -0.85 8.31 -7.06
C CYS A 127 -0.94 8.00 -5.56
N GLN A 128 -0.91 6.72 -5.15
CA GLN A 128 -0.83 6.34 -3.73
C GLN A 128 0.44 6.89 -3.09
N GLY A 129 1.58 6.70 -3.74
CA GLY A 129 2.84 7.19 -3.22
C GLY A 129 2.92 8.73 -3.22
N ILE A 130 2.38 9.41 -4.23
CA ILE A 130 2.26 10.88 -4.26
C ILE A 130 1.40 11.36 -3.10
N ALA A 131 0.23 10.75 -2.88
CA ALA A 131 -0.65 11.10 -1.77
C ALA A 131 0.03 10.91 -0.41
N LEU A 132 0.77 9.81 -0.23
CA LEU A 132 1.57 9.58 0.97
C LEU A 132 2.64 10.66 1.16
N GLY A 133 3.39 11.00 0.12
CA GLY A 133 4.43 12.02 0.19
C GLY A 133 3.90 13.40 0.50
N ALA A 134 2.79 13.79 -0.11
CA ALA A 134 2.12 15.05 0.19
C ALA A 134 1.61 15.11 1.64
N LEU A 135 1.09 13.99 2.16
CA LEU A 135 0.67 13.89 3.56
C LEU A 135 1.87 14.00 4.53
N VAL A 136 3.01 13.39 4.19
CA VAL A 136 4.25 13.49 4.99
C VAL A 136 4.79 14.91 5.04
N GLN A 137 4.70 15.65 3.93
CA GLN A 137 5.11 17.06 3.87
C GLN A 137 4.20 17.98 4.69
N GLY A 138 3.00 17.51 5.01
CA GLY A 138 1.98 18.27 5.72
C GLY A 138 1.00 18.98 4.77
N ILE A 139 -0.20 19.19 5.28
CA ILE A 139 -1.29 19.84 4.56
C ILE A 139 -1.58 21.18 5.24
N GLU A 140 -1.60 22.26 4.45
CA GLU A 140 -1.92 23.59 4.96
C GLU A 140 -3.41 23.68 5.31
N VAL A 141 -3.68 24.09 6.57
CA VAL A 141 -5.03 24.14 7.14
C VAL A 141 -5.30 25.52 7.71
N ASP A 142 -6.42 26.13 7.32
CA ASP A 142 -6.96 27.32 7.95
C ASP A 142 -8.35 27.01 8.53
N GLY A 143 -8.46 27.15 9.85
CA GLY A 143 -9.66 26.80 10.59
C GLY A 143 -10.04 25.33 10.45
N ARG A 144 -11.04 25.03 9.63
CA ARG A 144 -11.55 23.67 9.41
C ARG A 144 -11.49 23.23 7.94
N ALA A 145 -10.68 23.89 7.14
CA ALA A 145 -10.59 23.66 5.69
C ALA A 145 -9.15 23.62 5.20
N TYR A 146 -8.94 22.95 4.06
CA TYR A 146 -7.70 23.04 3.32
C TYR A 146 -7.50 24.46 2.79
N ALA A 147 -6.31 25.04 3.01
CA ALA A 147 -5.97 26.41 2.64
C ALA A 147 -4.94 26.51 1.50
N GLY A 148 -4.41 25.39 1.04
CA GLY A 148 -3.39 25.37 -0.01
C GLY A 148 -3.91 25.47 -1.43
N GLY A 149 -3.00 25.32 -2.39
CA GLY A 149 -3.24 25.44 -3.83
C GLY A 149 -3.55 24.11 -4.52
N TRP A 150 -3.93 24.18 -5.80
CA TRP A 150 -4.34 23.03 -6.62
C TRP A 150 -3.22 22.01 -6.87
N PHE A 151 -1.94 22.39 -6.74
CA PHE A 151 -0.77 21.57 -7.08
C PHE A 151 0.17 21.33 -5.90
N ASP A 152 -0.23 21.61 -4.66
CA ASP A 152 0.63 21.45 -3.48
C ASP A 152 0.99 19.97 -3.23
N TRP A 153 0.18 19.04 -3.75
CA TRP A 153 0.45 17.63 -3.75
C TRP A 153 1.58 17.21 -4.71
N LEU A 154 1.96 18.07 -5.68
CA LEU A 154 2.93 17.76 -6.73
C LEU A 154 4.29 18.40 -6.41
N THR A 155 5.09 17.73 -5.62
CA THR A 155 6.41 18.16 -5.18
C THR A 155 7.49 17.14 -5.55
N PRO A 156 8.77 17.51 -5.51
CA PRO A 156 9.85 16.53 -5.71
C PRO A 156 9.82 15.39 -4.71
N PHE A 157 9.44 15.64 -3.44
CA PHE A 157 9.35 14.60 -2.43
C PHE A 157 8.14 13.68 -2.66
N SER A 158 6.98 14.23 -3.01
CA SER A 158 5.81 13.40 -3.33
C SER A 158 6.02 12.55 -4.59
N LEU A 159 6.75 13.05 -5.57
CA LEU A 159 7.17 12.25 -6.73
C LEU A 159 8.16 11.16 -6.35
N LEU A 160 9.13 11.46 -5.47
CA LEU A 160 10.06 10.46 -4.94
C LEU A 160 9.30 9.30 -4.26
N THR A 161 8.33 9.62 -3.39
CA THR A 161 7.49 8.62 -2.72
C THR A 161 6.55 7.90 -3.71
N GLY A 162 6.07 8.60 -4.74
CA GLY A 162 5.31 8.01 -5.85
C GLY A 162 6.08 6.89 -6.54
N PHE A 163 7.29 7.17 -6.99
CA PHE A 163 8.16 6.16 -7.62
C PHE A 163 8.63 5.09 -6.63
N ALA A 164 8.85 5.42 -5.36
CA ALA A 164 9.17 4.46 -4.32
C ALA A 164 8.07 3.39 -4.18
N VAL A 165 6.80 3.80 -4.19
CA VAL A 165 5.66 2.88 -4.12
C VAL A 165 5.53 2.04 -5.39
N VAL A 166 5.68 2.62 -6.58
CA VAL A 166 5.67 1.87 -7.86
C VAL A 166 6.73 0.77 -7.87
N ILE A 167 7.97 1.09 -7.48
CA ILE A 167 9.09 0.13 -7.44
C ILE A 167 8.88 -0.91 -6.35
N GLY A 168 8.40 -0.49 -5.18
CA GLY A 168 8.07 -1.38 -4.10
C GLY A 168 6.95 -2.36 -4.45
N TYR A 169 5.91 -1.90 -5.14
CA TYR A 169 4.83 -2.78 -5.60
C TYR A 169 5.31 -3.74 -6.70
N ALA A 170 6.18 -3.30 -7.62
CA ALA A 170 6.84 -4.20 -8.55
C ALA A 170 7.65 -5.30 -7.83
N LEU A 171 8.30 -4.98 -6.71
CA LEU A 171 8.95 -5.97 -5.85
C LEU A 171 7.94 -6.97 -5.27
N LEU A 172 6.82 -6.48 -4.70
CA LEU A 172 5.78 -7.35 -4.15
C LEU A 172 5.20 -8.27 -5.23
N GLY A 173 4.90 -7.75 -6.41
CA GLY A 173 4.42 -8.54 -7.55
C GLY A 173 5.44 -9.58 -8.01
N ALA A 174 6.73 -9.22 -8.11
CA ALA A 174 7.79 -10.15 -8.48
C ALA A 174 7.92 -11.31 -7.47
N THR A 175 7.92 -11.00 -6.18
CA THR A 175 8.02 -12.02 -5.13
C THR A 175 6.76 -12.87 -5.00
N TRP A 176 5.58 -12.31 -5.25
CA TRP A 176 4.33 -13.09 -5.37
C TRP A 176 4.41 -14.07 -6.54
N LEU A 177 4.87 -13.64 -7.72
CA LEU A 177 5.01 -14.51 -8.87
C LEU A 177 6.08 -15.59 -8.65
N VAL A 178 7.17 -15.31 -7.90
CA VAL A 178 8.11 -16.35 -7.45
C VAL A 178 7.39 -17.41 -6.62
N LEU A 179 6.47 -16.99 -5.74
CA LEU A 179 5.69 -17.91 -4.90
C LEU A 179 4.67 -18.72 -5.72
N LYS A 180 4.02 -18.12 -6.72
CA LYS A 180 2.86 -18.66 -7.42
C LYS A 180 3.17 -19.38 -8.72
N THR A 181 4.33 -19.18 -9.32
CA THR A 181 4.68 -19.76 -10.63
C THR A 181 5.88 -20.68 -10.58
N GLU A 182 6.12 -21.40 -11.67
CA GLU A 182 7.26 -22.30 -11.86
C GLU A 182 7.96 -22.05 -13.21
N GLY A 183 9.06 -22.71 -13.45
CA GLY A 183 9.77 -22.70 -14.73
C GLY A 183 10.38 -21.35 -15.08
N ALA A 184 10.28 -20.98 -16.37
CA ALA A 184 10.96 -19.80 -16.92
C ALA A 184 10.45 -18.48 -16.35
N LEU A 185 9.14 -18.36 -16.11
CA LEU A 185 8.53 -17.18 -15.53
C LEU A 185 9.02 -16.96 -14.09
N GLN A 186 9.07 -18.01 -13.26
CA GLN A 186 9.58 -17.91 -11.90
C GLN A 186 11.04 -17.45 -11.87
N VAL A 187 11.89 -18.01 -12.74
CA VAL A 187 13.31 -17.61 -12.83
C VAL A 187 13.45 -16.15 -13.22
N GLN A 188 12.65 -15.67 -14.17
CA GLN A 188 12.63 -14.26 -14.56
C GLN A 188 12.19 -13.37 -13.39
N MET A 189 11.11 -13.72 -12.70
CA MET A 189 10.57 -12.95 -11.57
C MET A 189 11.53 -12.95 -10.37
N ARG A 190 12.29 -14.01 -10.15
CA ARG A 190 13.36 -14.05 -9.13
C ARG A 190 14.48 -13.05 -9.46
N GLY A 191 14.85 -12.93 -10.73
CA GLY A 191 15.79 -11.89 -11.19
C GLY A 191 15.23 -10.48 -10.98
N PHE A 192 13.96 -10.26 -11.29
CA PHE A 192 13.30 -8.98 -11.03
C PHE A 192 13.17 -8.68 -9.53
N ALA A 193 12.85 -9.67 -8.69
CA ALA A 193 12.81 -9.51 -7.25
C ALA A 193 14.17 -9.01 -6.69
N TRP A 194 15.29 -9.51 -7.23
CA TRP A 194 16.62 -9.07 -6.82
C TRP A 194 16.86 -7.58 -7.14
N TRP A 195 16.54 -7.17 -8.39
CA TRP A 195 16.73 -5.78 -8.84
C TRP A 195 15.74 -4.82 -8.16
N PHE A 196 14.45 -5.14 -8.15
CA PHE A 196 13.43 -4.30 -7.50
C PHE A 196 13.61 -4.28 -5.99
N GLY A 197 14.08 -5.37 -5.37
CA GLY A 197 14.42 -5.38 -3.95
C GLY A 197 15.53 -4.38 -3.63
N THR A 198 16.61 -4.38 -4.40
CA THR A 198 17.71 -3.42 -4.24
C THR A 198 17.22 -1.98 -4.45
N LEU A 199 16.46 -1.72 -5.51
CA LEU A 199 15.91 -0.39 -5.79
C LEU A 199 14.94 0.07 -4.69
N THR A 200 14.06 -0.81 -4.21
CA THR A 200 13.13 -0.51 -3.11
C THR A 200 13.89 -0.08 -1.85
N LEU A 201 14.97 -0.76 -1.50
CA LEU A 201 15.79 -0.39 -0.35
C LEU A 201 16.47 0.95 -0.53
N ILE A 202 16.92 1.28 -1.74
CA ILE A 202 17.49 2.62 -2.06
C ILE A 202 16.40 3.69 -1.88
N PHE A 203 15.18 3.45 -2.37
CA PHE A 203 14.07 4.40 -2.21
C PHE A 203 13.61 4.51 -0.75
N ILE A 204 13.51 3.41 -0.01
CA ILE A 204 13.23 3.44 1.44
C ILE A 204 14.29 4.27 2.15
N GLY A 205 15.57 4.06 1.84
CA GLY A 205 16.68 4.85 2.40
C GLY A 205 16.55 6.34 2.06
N ALA A 206 16.27 6.68 0.80
CA ALA A 206 16.09 8.07 0.37
C ALA A 206 14.90 8.72 1.08
N VAL A 207 13.72 8.09 1.09
CA VAL A 207 12.53 8.60 1.79
C VAL A 207 12.81 8.76 3.29
N SER A 208 13.49 7.78 3.92
CA SER A 208 13.84 7.84 5.35
C SER A 208 14.80 8.98 5.69
N ILE A 209 15.71 9.34 4.78
CA ILE A 209 16.63 10.48 4.96
C ILE A 209 15.88 11.81 4.78
N PHE A 210 14.98 11.90 3.80
CA PHE A 210 14.28 13.14 3.49
C PHE A 210 13.08 13.41 4.40
N THR A 211 12.43 12.39 4.98
CA THR A 211 11.27 12.58 5.88
C THR A 211 11.59 13.45 7.10
N PRO A 212 12.68 13.26 7.86
CA PRO A 212 13.00 14.14 8.99
C PRO A 212 13.28 15.59 8.61
N LEU A 213 13.54 15.86 7.32
CA LEU A 213 13.79 17.20 6.81
C LEU A 213 12.50 17.95 6.44
N GLN A 214 11.34 17.25 6.41
CA GLN A 214 10.06 17.86 6.08
C GLN A 214 9.48 18.64 7.26
N ASP A 215 9.68 18.17 8.50
CA ASP A 215 9.19 18.82 9.72
C ASP A 215 10.18 18.63 10.88
N PRO A 216 10.51 19.69 11.64
CA PRO A 216 11.37 19.60 12.83
C PRO A 216 10.91 18.57 13.86
N ILE A 217 9.59 18.35 14.00
CA ILE A 217 9.02 17.36 14.92
C ILE A 217 9.44 15.93 14.53
N TYR A 218 9.53 15.64 13.23
CA TYR A 218 10.01 14.34 12.76
C TYR A 218 11.49 14.13 13.11
N PHE A 219 12.32 15.17 12.86
CA PHE A 219 13.74 15.10 13.22
C PHE A 219 13.94 14.88 14.73
N GLU A 220 13.26 15.64 15.57
CA GLU A 220 13.34 15.48 17.03
C GLU A 220 12.95 14.09 17.49
N ARG A 221 11.91 13.52 16.91
CA ARG A 221 11.40 12.20 17.28
C ARG A 221 12.36 11.07 16.94
N TRP A 222 13.05 11.17 15.81
CA TRP A 222 13.96 10.13 15.36
C TRP A 222 15.36 10.24 15.96
N PHE A 223 15.81 11.46 16.32
CA PHE A 223 17.20 11.68 16.71
C PHE A 223 17.39 12.17 18.15
N ASN A 224 16.39 12.69 18.83
CA ASN A 224 16.52 13.15 20.21
C ASN A 224 16.29 12.02 21.24
N LEU A 225 17.20 11.97 22.23
CA LEU A 225 17.09 11.07 23.37
C LEU A 225 16.01 11.56 24.37
N PRO A 226 15.28 10.64 25.06
CA PRO A 226 15.42 9.18 25.02
C PRO A 226 14.58 8.51 23.91
N GLY A 227 13.75 9.26 23.16
CA GLY A 227 12.81 8.75 22.17
C GLY A 227 13.48 7.90 21.09
N SER A 228 14.64 8.33 20.59
CA SER A 228 15.40 7.65 19.54
C SER A 228 15.80 6.22 19.88
N LEU A 229 15.94 5.85 21.16
CA LEU A 229 16.23 4.47 21.57
C LEU A 229 15.13 3.49 21.15
N TRP A 230 13.88 3.92 21.19
CA TRP A 230 12.74 3.10 20.79
C TRP A 230 12.53 3.11 19.28
N THR A 231 12.75 4.26 18.61
CA THR A 231 12.58 4.35 17.16
C THR A 231 13.64 3.56 16.39
N MET A 232 14.85 3.36 16.96
CA MET A 232 15.91 2.52 16.38
C MET A 232 15.54 1.05 16.19
N ILE A 233 14.47 0.57 16.81
CA ILE A 233 13.93 -0.78 16.56
C ILE A 233 13.50 -0.92 15.08
N VAL A 234 12.96 0.14 14.48
CA VAL A 234 12.50 0.14 13.08
C VAL A 234 13.64 -0.15 12.09
N PRO A 235 14.74 0.61 12.04
CA PRO A 235 15.87 0.30 11.15
C PRO A 235 16.54 -1.04 11.46
N LEU A 236 16.57 -1.49 12.73
CA LEU A 236 17.09 -2.81 13.07
C LEU A 236 16.24 -3.94 12.51
N LEU A 237 14.91 -3.85 12.63
CA LEU A 237 14.00 -4.80 12.00
C LEU A 237 14.14 -4.79 10.49
N MET A 238 14.29 -3.62 9.89
CA MET A 238 14.54 -3.50 8.44
C MET A 238 15.80 -4.26 8.02
N LEU A 239 16.90 -4.12 8.74
CA LEU A 239 18.15 -4.84 8.45
C LEU A 239 17.98 -6.36 8.52
N ILE A 240 17.24 -6.87 9.52
CA ILE A 240 16.93 -8.29 9.63
C ILE A 240 16.12 -8.76 8.41
N LEU A 241 15.10 -8.01 8.02
CA LEU A 241 14.26 -8.33 6.86
C LEU A 241 15.07 -8.30 5.55
N VAL A 242 15.99 -7.34 5.40
CA VAL A 242 16.90 -7.27 4.24
C VAL A 242 17.76 -8.53 4.15
N TRP A 243 18.35 -8.94 5.27
CA TRP A 243 19.13 -10.17 5.32
C TRP A 243 18.30 -11.41 4.97
N LEU A 244 17.09 -11.52 5.54
CA LEU A 244 16.16 -12.62 5.24
C LEU A 244 15.74 -12.62 3.77
N PHE A 245 15.49 -11.45 3.19
CA PHE A 245 15.08 -11.30 1.80
C PHE A 245 16.14 -11.85 0.84
N PHE A 246 17.37 -11.32 0.91
CA PHE A 246 18.44 -11.74 0.01
C PHE A 246 18.88 -13.19 0.26
N ARG A 247 18.89 -13.64 1.52
CA ARG A 247 19.12 -15.05 1.83
C ARG A 247 18.07 -15.94 1.19
N GLY A 248 16.79 -15.58 1.28
CA GLY A 248 15.70 -16.34 0.66
C GLY A 248 15.83 -16.44 -0.86
N LEU A 249 16.22 -15.34 -1.53
CA LEU A 249 16.47 -15.35 -2.98
C LEU A 249 17.65 -16.24 -3.35
N ASN A 250 18.76 -16.18 -2.62
CA ASN A 250 19.96 -16.97 -2.88
C ASN A 250 19.76 -18.47 -2.59
N ASP A 251 19.01 -18.80 -1.53
CA ASP A 251 18.66 -20.17 -1.15
C ASP A 251 17.51 -20.75 -2.02
N HIS A 252 17.05 -20.01 -3.04
CA HIS A 252 15.93 -20.38 -3.91
C HIS A 252 14.62 -20.70 -3.16
N LYS A 253 14.38 -20.09 -2.01
CA LYS A 253 13.12 -20.20 -1.29
C LYS A 253 12.05 -19.32 -1.95
N ASP A 254 10.82 -19.84 -2.05
CA ASP A 254 9.73 -19.14 -2.74
C ASP A 254 8.96 -18.22 -1.79
N LEU A 255 8.65 -18.67 -0.58
CA LEU A 255 7.83 -17.93 0.39
C LEU A 255 8.62 -16.83 1.13
N GLN A 256 9.87 -17.10 1.49
CA GLN A 256 10.67 -16.23 2.35
C GLN A 256 10.89 -14.83 1.75
N PRO A 257 11.24 -14.66 0.45
CA PRO A 257 11.38 -13.34 -0.14
C PRO A 257 10.07 -12.54 -0.15
N PHE A 258 8.93 -13.22 -0.38
CA PHE A 258 7.62 -12.57 -0.36
C PHE A 258 7.29 -12.05 1.04
N LEU A 259 7.41 -12.87 2.09
CA LEU A 259 7.16 -12.43 3.46
C LEU A 259 8.10 -11.31 3.91
N ALA A 260 9.37 -11.37 3.52
CA ALA A 260 10.32 -10.31 3.83
C ALA A 260 9.97 -8.99 3.11
N SER A 261 9.54 -9.06 1.84
CA SER A 261 9.10 -7.86 1.10
C SER A 261 7.82 -7.24 1.69
N LEU A 262 6.85 -8.04 2.12
CA LEU A 262 5.70 -7.54 2.91
C LEU A 262 6.18 -6.84 4.19
N GLY A 263 7.17 -7.44 4.88
CA GLY A 263 7.78 -6.87 6.07
C GLY A 263 8.41 -5.50 5.81
N PHE A 264 9.02 -5.25 4.65
CA PHE A 264 9.54 -3.92 4.28
C PHE A 264 8.44 -2.86 4.33
N PHE A 265 7.26 -3.16 3.77
CA PHE A 265 6.12 -2.24 3.79
C PHE A 265 5.57 -2.03 5.19
N VAL A 266 5.38 -3.10 5.95
CA VAL A 266 4.86 -3.02 7.33
C VAL A 266 5.79 -2.18 8.22
N VAL A 267 7.11 -2.43 8.17
CA VAL A 267 8.09 -1.69 8.97
C VAL A 267 8.20 -0.24 8.53
N SER A 268 8.16 0.03 7.21
CA SER A 268 8.14 1.41 6.68
C SER A 268 6.86 2.16 7.10
N PHE A 269 5.70 1.50 7.04
CA PHE A 269 4.43 2.07 7.47
C PHE A 269 4.42 2.40 8.97
N ILE A 270 4.98 1.52 9.81
CA ILE A 270 5.16 1.78 11.24
C ILE A 270 6.07 3.01 11.44
N GLY A 271 7.16 3.12 10.69
CA GLY A 271 8.05 4.28 10.73
C GLY A 271 7.34 5.60 10.41
N ILE A 272 6.46 5.60 9.40
CA ILE A 272 5.62 6.77 9.06
C ILE A 272 4.63 7.06 10.19
N GLY A 273 3.97 6.03 10.74
CA GLY A 273 3.06 6.17 11.87
C GLY A 273 3.74 6.78 13.11
N ILE A 274 4.98 6.37 13.40
CA ILE A 274 5.80 6.98 14.45
C ILE A 274 6.07 8.45 14.13
N SER A 275 6.37 8.80 12.89
CA SER A 275 6.59 10.20 12.49
C SER A 275 5.33 11.06 12.65
N PHE A 276 4.17 10.54 12.29
CA PHE A 276 2.90 11.28 12.32
C PHE A 276 2.32 11.46 13.73
N TYR A 277 2.41 10.44 14.58
CA TYR A 277 1.77 10.48 15.89
C TYR A 277 2.10 11.76 16.66
N PRO A 278 1.15 12.47 17.29
CA PRO A 278 -0.27 12.14 17.41
C PRO A 278 -1.15 12.81 16.32
N MET A 279 -0.56 13.25 15.20
CA MET A 279 -1.29 13.99 14.16
C MET A 279 -2.05 13.02 13.25
N MET A 280 -3.30 13.36 12.95
CA MET A 280 -4.08 12.73 11.89
C MET A 280 -3.80 13.40 10.53
N VAL A 281 -3.66 14.73 10.55
CA VAL A 281 -3.22 15.53 9.40
C VAL A 281 -2.04 16.39 9.83
N PRO A 282 -0.80 15.97 9.54
CA PRO A 282 0.39 16.75 9.90
C PRO A 282 0.41 18.13 9.23
N PRO A 283 0.97 19.14 9.87
CA PRO A 283 1.32 19.22 11.29
C PRO A 283 0.17 19.73 12.18
N SER A 284 -1.02 19.99 11.60
CA SER A 284 -2.01 20.91 12.16
C SER A 284 -3.13 20.25 12.96
N LEU A 285 -3.48 18.97 12.65
CA LEU A 285 -4.68 18.33 13.21
C LEU A 285 -4.35 17.02 13.91
N SER A 286 -4.56 16.96 15.21
CA SER A 286 -4.37 15.74 15.99
C SER A 286 -5.53 14.75 15.81
N ILE A 287 -5.29 13.47 16.20
CA ILE A 287 -6.29 12.40 16.20
C ILE A 287 -7.57 12.84 16.92
N TRP A 288 -7.46 13.42 18.11
CA TRP A 288 -8.61 13.80 18.94
C TRP A 288 -9.37 15.01 18.37
N GLN A 289 -8.68 15.96 17.73
CA GLN A 289 -9.32 17.12 17.10
C GLN A 289 -10.07 16.74 15.82
N ALA A 290 -9.60 15.68 15.13
CA ALA A 290 -10.21 15.18 13.90
C ALA A 290 -11.41 14.27 14.13
N ALA A 291 -11.51 13.67 15.34
CA ALA A 291 -12.46 12.62 15.64
C ALA A 291 -13.92 13.11 15.68
N ALA A 292 -14.83 12.24 15.27
CA ALA A 292 -16.25 12.39 15.49
C ALA A 292 -16.60 12.30 17.00
N PRO A 293 -17.80 12.73 17.44
CA PRO A 293 -18.23 12.56 18.82
C PRO A 293 -18.19 11.09 19.28
N ASP A 294 -17.92 10.89 20.58
CA ASP A 294 -17.74 9.58 21.19
C ASP A 294 -18.93 8.63 20.98
N GLU A 295 -20.16 9.18 20.94
CA GLU A 295 -21.36 8.39 20.69
C GLU A 295 -21.35 7.76 19.28
N SER A 296 -20.90 8.52 18.28
CA SER A 296 -20.76 8.05 16.90
C SER A 296 -19.63 7.04 16.78
N LEU A 297 -18.47 7.33 17.41
CA LEU A 297 -17.34 6.41 17.44
C LEU A 297 -17.70 5.07 18.09
N GLY A 298 -18.39 5.12 19.23
CA GLY A 298 -18.83 3.92 19.95
C GLY A 298 -19.85 3.10 19.15
N PHE A 299 -20.83 3.73 18.55
CA PHE A 299 -21.82 3.06 17.69
C PHE A 299 -21.16 2.36 16.48
N THR A 300 -20.28 3.08 15.78
CA THR A 300 -19.57 2.55 14.60
C THR A 300 -18.61 1.42 15.00
N LEU A 301 -17.99 1.48 16.22
CA LEU A 301 -17.09 0.45 16.70
C LEU A 301 -17.79 -0.91 16.90
N VAL A 302 -19.07 -0.91 17.31
CA VAL A 302 -19.84 -2.15 17.42
C VAL A 302 -19.94 -2.85 16.04
N GLY A 303 -20.21 -2.09 14.98
CA GLY A 303 -20.22 -2.62 13.61
C GLY A 303 -18.85 -3.16 13.19
N ALA A 304 -17.78 -2.40 13.46
CA ALA A 304 -16.41 -2.81 13.12
C ALA A 304 -15.98 -4.09 13.87
N LEU A 305 -16.32 -4.25 15.15
CA LEU A 305 -16.00 -5.45 15.94
C LEU A 305 -16.66 -6.73 15.41
N ILE A 306 -17.77 -6.61 14.70
CA ILE A 306 -18.45 -7.75 14.07
C ILE A 306 -17.89 -7.97 12.66
N LEU A 307 -17.81 -6.92 11.84
CA LEU A 307 -17.49 -7.04 10.42
C LEU A 307 -16.01 -7.33 10.17
N LEU A 308 -15.09 -6.69 10.90
CA LEU A 308 -13.64 -6.90 10.69
C LEU A 308 -13.19 -8.35 10.90
N PRO A 309 -13.58 -9.05 11.97
CA PRO A 309 -13.25 -10.48 12.12
C PRO A 309 -13.82 -11.34 10.97
N ILE A 310 -15.03 -11.06 10.48
CA ILE A 310 -15.63 -11.79 9.37
C ILE A 310 -14.84 -11.55 8.07
N ILE A 311 -14.48 -10.29 7.78
CA ILE A 311 -13.68 -9.94 6.59
C ILE A 311 -12.31 -10.61 6.66
N LEU A 312 -11.63 -10.55 7.82
CA LEU A 312 -10.32 -11.20 8.00
C LEU A 312 -10.40 -12.72 7.86
N ALA A 313 -11.43 -13.35 8.42
CA ALA A 313 -11.65 -14.79 8.28
C ALA A 313 -11.91 -15.18 6.82
N TYR A 314 -12.74 -14.42 6.10
CA TYR A 314 -13.00 -14.63 4.68
C TYR A 314 -11.72 -14.44 3.84
N THR A 315 -10.99 -13.37 4.07
CA THR A 315 -9.71 -13.10 3.39
C THR A 315 -8.73 -14.25 3.61
N ALA A 316 -8.53 -14.65 4.88
CA ALA A 316 -7.65 -15.77 5.20
C ALA A 316 -8.10 -17.08 4.53
N TYR A 317 -9.40 -17.35 4.48
CA TYR A 317 -9.97 -18.50 3.81
C TYR A 317 -9.72 -18.46 2.29
N ALA A 318 -9.92 -17.31 1.64
CA ALA A 318 -9.65 -17.14 0.21
C ALA A 318 -8.18 -17.46 -0.11
N TYR A 319 -7.24 -16.89 0.65
CA TYR A 319 -5.82 -17.19 0.46
C TYR A 319 -5.46 -18.66 0.74
N TRP A 320 -6.16 -19.31 1.68
CA TRP A 320 -5.98 -20.72 1.96
C TRP A 320 -6.49 -21.62 0.85
N VAL A 321 -7.64 -21.30 0.24
CA VAL A 321 -8.23 -22.04 -0.88
C VAL A 321 -7.33 -21.95 -2.11
N PHE A 322 -6.87 -20.75 -2.45
CA PHE A 322 -6.05 -20.51 -3.64
C PHE A 322 -4.53 -20.61 -3.37
N ARG A 323 -4.12 -21.35 -2.32
CA ARG A 323 -2.70 -21.59 -2.06
C ARG A 323 -2.08 -22.53 -3.11
N GLY A 324 -0.76 -22.51 -3.22
CA GLY A 324 -0.03 -23.39 -4.15
C GLY A 324 0.43 -22.68 -5.42
N LYS A 325 1.04 -23.43 -6.30
CA LYS A 325 1.49 -22.96 -7.62
C LYS A 325 0.32 -22.94 -8.59
N MET A 326 0.37 -22.03 -9.55
CA MET A 326 -0.62 -21.96 -10.64
C MET A 326 -0.34 -23.01 -11.68
N ASP A 327 -1.37 -23.75 -12.09
CA ASP A 327 -1.30 -24.66 -13.23
C ASP A 327 -1.60 -23.87 -14.53
N PRO A 328 -0.70 -23.88 -15.52
CA PRO A 328 -0.95 -23.26 -16.82
C PRO A 328 -2.18 -23.81 -17.56
N ALA A 329 -2.63 -25.02 -17.22
CA ALA A 329 -3.80 -25.67 -17.82
C ALA A 329 -5.13 -25.24 -17.15
N GLU A 330 -5.08 -24.69 -15.92
CA GLU A 330 -6.24 -24.19 -15.20
C GLU A 330 -6.45 -22.70 -15.54
N GLY A 331 -7.33 -22.42 -16.50
CA GLY A 331 -7.79 -21.04 -16.76
C GLY A 331 -8.77 -20.58 -15.68
N TYR A 332 -8.77 -19.29 -15.36
CA TYR A 332 -9.85 -18.66 -14.59
C TYR A 332 -11.08 -18.56 -15.48
N HIS A 333 -12.14 -19.32 -15.14
CA HIS A 333 -13.43 -19.33 -15.84
C HIS A 333 -14.52 -18.76 -14.97
#